data_c19b8650e9b8ca0b931e9b74a31ad01e
#
_entry.id   c19b8650e9b8ca0b931e9b74a31ad01e
#
_cell.length_a   1.000
_cell.length_b   1.000
_cell.length_c   1.000
_cell.angle_alpha   90.00
_cell.angle_beta   90.00
_cell.angle_gamma   90.00
#
_symmetry.space_group_name_H-M   'P 1'
#
loop_
_entity.id
_entity.type
_entity.pdbx_description
1 polymer ?
#
loop_
_entity_poly.entity_id
_entity_poly.type
_entity_poly.pdbx_seq_one_letter_code
_entity_poly.pdbx_strand_id
1 'polypeptide(L)'
;VTPGLGFVYNNGMNRFDPREGRAGSIGPGKARIHLMMPSMAFKDGLVKVVFGAPGGNAILSALVQVFTNVVDFGMTAVEAVTSPRIHAESDKVWCEATIRSDLVDQLKNQGHQVHHDAASLSDNQARAQLVVIDKDLNFDGASDPRGPMGLVHSKN
;
A
#
# COMPACT_ATOMS: atom_id res chain seq x y z
N VAL A 1 17.16 14.43 -17.08
CA VAL A 1 17.95 13.27 -17.55
C VAL A 1 19.41 13.72 -17.65
N THR A 2 20.32 12.96 -17.02
CA THR A 2 21.74 13.26 -17.11
C THR A 2 22.22 12.96 -18.54
N PRO A 3 22.93 13.90 -19.20
CA PRO A 3 23.41 13.69 -20.56
C PRO A 3 24.25 12.41 -20.68
N GLY A 4 23.98 11.61 -21.68
CA GLY A 4 24.72 10.37 -21.98
C GLY A 4 24.25 9.12 -21.23
N LEU A 5 23.34 9.20 -20.24
CA LEU A 5 22.89 8.03 -19.47
C LEU A 5 21.55 7.44 -19.96
N GLY A 6 20.71 8.21 -20.62
CA GLY A 6 19.42 7.73 -21.14
C GLY A 6 18.38 7.37 -20.09
N PHE A 7 18.63 7.58 -18.79
CA PHE A 7 17.70 7.31 -17.71
C PHE A 7 17.68 8.45 -16.68
N VAL A 8 16.66 8.45 -15.83
CA VAL A 8 16.49 9.41 -14.72
C VAL A 8 16.93 8.76 -13.42
N TYR A 9 17.73 9.47 -12.60
CA TYR A 9 18.05 9.02 -11.25
C TYR A 9 16.80 8.96 -10.39
N ASN A 10 16.83 8.06 -9.38
CA ASN A 10 15.77 8.03 -8.37
C ASN A 10 15.82 9.28 -7.48
N ASN A 11 14.69 9.58 -6.83
CA ASN A 11 14.56 10.67 -5.87
C ASN A 11 14.69 10.17 -4.41
N GLY A 12 15.51 9.16 -4.18
CA GLY A 12 15.61 8.50 -2.87
C GLY A 12 16.14 9.39 -1.75
N MET A 13 16.92 10.43 -2.09
CA MET A 13 17.48 11.37 -1.11
C MET A 13 16.42 12.13 -0.31
N ASN A 14 15.23 12.34 -0.85
CA ASN A 14 14.12 13.01 -0.14
C ASN A 14 13.58 12.21 1.07
N ARG A 15 14.04 10.98 1.27
CA ARG A 15 13.66 10.11 2.39
C ARG A 15 14.63 10.16 3.57
N PHE A 16 15.71 10.91 3.47
CA PHE A 16 16.51 11.26 4.63
C PHE A 16 15.87 12.40 5.43
N ASP A 17 16.12 12.43 6.73
CA ASP A 17 15.76 13.57 7.56
C ASP A 17 16.71 14.73 7.22
N PRO A 18 16.20 15.90 6.79
CA PRO A 18 17.04 17.04 6.44
C PRO A 18 17.69 17.71 7.68
N ARG A 19 17.22 17.41 8.88
CA ARG A 19 17.76 17.95 10.12
C ARG A 19 19.02 17.19 10.51
N GLU A 20 20.09 17.93 10.84
CA GLU A 20 21.34 17.34 11.28
C GLU A 20 21.21 16.60 12.63
N GLY A 21 22.07 15.63 12.86
CA GLY A 21 22.18 14.91 14.13
C GLY A 21 21.07 13.92 14.45
N ARG A 22 20.11 13.70 13.54
CA ARG A 22 19.06 12.69 13.70
C ARG A 22 19.52 11.34 13.17
N ALA A 23 18.91 10.26 13.63
CA ALA A 23 19.21 8.90 13.14
C ALA A 23 19.03 8.80 11.63
N GLY A 24 17.99 9.43 11.08
CA GLY A 24 17.67 9.46 9.65
C GLY A 24 18.38 10.54 8.84
N SER A 25 19.28 11.35 9.43
CA SER A 25 19.98 12.44 8.71
C SER A 25 20.91 11.90 7.63
N ILE A 26 21.08 12.67 6.56
CA ILE A 26 22.06 12.38 5.51
C ILE A 26 23.45 12.24 6.12
N GLY A 27 24.19 11.22 5.69
CA GLY A 27 25.58 11.00 6.08
C GLY A 27 26.23 9.87 5.28
N PRO A 28 27.56 9.85 5.21
CA PRO A 28 28.29 8.80 4.53
C PRO A 28 27.96 7.41 5.10
N GLY A 29 27.72 6.44 4.22
CA GLY A 29 27.42 5.06 4.61
C GLY A 29 26.04 4.82 5.21
N LYS A 30 25.18 5.83 5.30
CA LYS A 30 23.82 5.69 5.83
C LYS A 30 22.82 5.27 4.75
N ALA A 31 21.94 4.35 5.11
CA ALA A 31 20.77 4.00 4.31
C ALA A 31 19.60 4.93 4.65
N ARG A 32 18.85 5.36 3.64
CA ARG A 32 17.59 6.09 3.83
C ARG A 32 16.47 5.17 4.31
N ILE A 33 15.44 5.75 4.92
CA ILE A 33 14.18 5.03 5.16
C ILE A 33 13.58 4.64 3.80
N HIS A 34 13.09 3.42 3.72
CA HIS A 34 12.39 2.91 2.53
C HIS A 34 11.02 2.38 2.93
N LEU A 35 10.01 2.78 2.18
CA LEU A 35 8.62 2.40 2.46
C LEU A 35 8.11 1.27 1.56
N MET A 36 8.88 0.87 0.52
CA MET A 36 8.55 -0.29 -0.28
C MET A 36 8.65 -1.54 0.61
N MET A 37 7.60 -2.31 0.61
CA MET A 37 7.42 -3.44 1.52
C MET A 37 6.93 -4.66 0.72
N PRO A 38 7.77 -5.23 -0.17
CA PRO A 38 7.44 -6.49 -0.81
C PRO A 38 7.31 -7.57 0.25
N SER A 39 6.18 -8.24 0.29
CA SER A 39 5.83 -9.15 1.37
C SER A 39 5.36 -10.50 0.85
N MET A 40 5.64 -11.55 1.62
CA MET A 40 5.13 -12.89 1.39
C MET A 40 4.60 -13.45 2.71
N ALA A 41 3.42 -14.06 2.67
CA ALA A 41 2.86 -14.78 3.79
C ALA A 41 2.90 -16.29 3.51
N PHE A 42 3.30 -17.03 4.53
CA PHE A 42 3.41 -18.49 4.48
C PHE A 42 2.41 -19.12 5.43
N LYS A 43 1.86 -20.26 5.02
CA LYS A 43 1.07 -21.15 5.88
C LYS A 43 1.49 -22.58 5.60
N ASP A 44 1.82 -23.33 6.65
CA ASP A 44 2.28 -24.73 6.56
C ASP A 44 3.48 -24.90 5.63
N GLY A 45 4.44 -23.95 5.66
CA GLY A 45 5.65 -23.95 4.83
C GLY A 45 5.45 -23.55 3.37
N LEU A 46 4.21 -23.26 2.94
CA LEU A 46 3.88 -22.86 1.57
C LEU A 46 3.54 -21.38 1.48
N VAL A 47 3.99 -20.71 0.41
CA VAL A 47 3.59 -19.33 0.11
C VAL A 47 2.11 -19.30 -0.18
N LYS A 48 1.36 -18.41 0.47
CA LYS A 48 -0.08 -18.23 0.30
C LYS A 48 -0.45 -16.88 -0.26
N VAL A 49 0.29 -15.84 0.10
CA VAL A 49 0.02 -14.49 -0.39
C VAL A 49 1.33 -13.81 -0.71
N VAL A 50 1.41 -13.20 -1.88
CA VAL A 50 2.52 -12.33 -2.29
C VAL A 50 1.95 -10.96 -2.60
N PHE A 51 2.48 -9.91 -1.99
CA PHE A 51 1.90 -8.59 -2.14
C PHE A 51 2.94 -7.48 -1.95
N GLY A 52 2.64 -6.32 -2.51
CA GLY A 52 3.45 -5.11 -2.44
C GLY A 52 2.70 -3.93 -3.02
N ALA A 53 3.22 -2.72 -2.83
CA ALA A 53 2.61 -1.50 -3.35
C ALA A 53 3.62 -0.38 -3.57
N PRO A 54 3.47 0.45 -4.61
CA PRO A 54 3.92 1.84 -4.61
C PRO A 54 2.88 2.71 -3.88
N GLY A 55 3.30 3.86 -3.30
CA GLY A 55 2.34 4.79 -2.67
C GLY A 55 2.86 5.55 -1.46
N GLY A 56 4.17 5.64 -1.28
CA GLY A 56 4.76 6.46 -0.22
C GLY A 56 4.38 5.98 1.18
N ASN A 57 3.91 6.90 2.04
CA ASN A 57 3.57 6.59 3.43
C ASN A 57 2.32 5.70 3.55
N ALA A 58 1.42 5.75 2.58
CA ALA A 58 0.20 4.94 2.58
C ALA A 58 0.44 3.44 2.29
N ILE A 59 1.66 3.02 1.91
CA ILE A 59 1.96 1.62 1.57
C ILE A 59 1.63 0.68 2.73
N LEU A 60 2.10 0.99 3.93
CA LEU A 60 1.88 0.14 5.10
C LEU A 60 0.39 -0.04 5.40
N SER A 61 -0.36 1.08 5.46
CA SER A 61 -1.80 1.06 5.71
C SER A 61 -2.56 0.24 4.67
N ALA A 62 -2.21 0.40 3.38
CA ALA A 62 -2.86 -0.33 2.30
C ALA A 62 -2.56 -1.83 2.37
N LEU A 63 -1.29 -2.21 2.54
CA LEU A 63 -0.90 -3.62 2.53
C LEU A 63 -1.47 -4.39 3.71
N VAL A 64 -1.53 -3.79 4.91
CA VAL A 64 -2.15 -4.43 6.08
C VAL A 64 -3.65 -4.67 5.81
N GLN A 65 -4.39 -3.68 5.30
CA GLN A 65 -5.82 -3.84 5.02
C GLN A 65 -6.07 -4.87 3.93
N VAL A 66 -5.31 -4.85 2.82
CA VAL A 66 -5.45 -5.83 1.74
C VAL A 66 -5.12 -7.25 2.24
N PHE A 67 -4.08 -7.41 3.03
CA PHE A 67 -3.72 -8.71 3.61
C PHE A 67 -4.81 -9.23 4.56
N THR A 68 -5.32 -8.39 5.45
CA THR A 68 -6.45 -8.71 6.36
C THR A 68 -7.70 -9.11 5.56
N ASN A 69 -8.02 -8.38 4.49
CA ASN A 69 -9.15 -8.70 3.63
C ASN A 69 -9.07 -10.13 3.06
N VAL A 70 -7.88 -10.57 2.65
CA VAL A 70 -7.68 -11.94 2.15
C VAL A 70 -7.71 -12.96 3.28
N VAL A 71 -6.93 -12.73 4.34
CA VAL A 71 -6.65 -13.78 5.34
C VAL A 71 -7.79 -13.92 6.34
N ASP A 72 -8.35 -12.80 6.82
CA ASP A 72 -9.37 -12.81 7.88
C ASP A 72 -10.79 -12.77 7.32
N PHE A 73 -11.00 -12.10 6.18
CA PHE A 73 -12.32 -11.99 5.56
C PHE A 73 -12.53 -12.89 4.34
N GLY A 74 -11.50 -13.61 3.88
CA GLY A 74 -11.60 -14.58 2.80
C GLY A 74 -11.92 -13.97 1.43
N MET A 75 -11.59 -12.69 1.23
CA MET A 75 -11.83 -12.01 -0.03
C MET A 75 -10.92 -12.54 -1.15
N THR A 76 -11.43 -12.55 -2.38
CA THR A 76 -10.62 -12.75 -3.58
C THR A 76 -9.59 -11.62 -3.74
N ALA A 77 -8.57 -11.83 -4.58
CA ALA A 77 -7.56 -10.82 -4.83
C ALA A 77 -8.18 -9.50 -5.34
N VAL A 78 -9.15 -9.59 -6.26
CA VAL A 78 -9.84 -8.41 -6.81
C VAL A 78 -10.64 -7.70 -5.73
N GLU A 79 -11.45 -8.41 -4.95
CA GLU A 79 -12.22 -7.82 -3.85
C GLU A 79 -11.31 -7.13 -2.84
N ALA A 80 -10.21 -7.76 -2.46
CA ALA A 80 -9.29 -7.23 -1.47
C ALA A 80 -8.63 -5.92 -1.91
N VAL A 81 -8.16 -5.81 -3.18
CA VAL A 81 -7.51 -4.58 -3.67
C VAL A 81 -8.50 -3.48 -4.01
N THR A 82 -9.75 -3.81 -4.35
CA THR A 82 -10.79 -2.81 -4.69
C THR A 82 -11.54 -2.28 -3.48
N SER A 83 -11.49 -3.00 -2.36
CA SER A 83 -12.14 -2.58 -1.11
C SER A 83 -11.70 -1.17 -0.70
N PRO A 84 -12.63 -0.37 -0.15
CA PRO A 84 -12.33 0.95 0.38
C PRO A 84 -11.27 0.88 1.48
N ARG A 85 -10.39 1.87 1.51
CA ARG A 85 -9.29 1.92 2.48
C ARG A 85 -9.24 3.23 3.24
N ILE A 86 -8.60 3.15 4.39
CA ILE A 86 -8.23 4.32 5.19
C ILE A 86 -6.71 4.41 5.26
N HIS A 87 -6.21 5.62 5.43
CA HIS A 87 -4.81 5.88 5.75
C HIS A 87 -4.72 6.89 6.88
N ALA A 88 -3.93 6.57 7.89
CA ALA A 88 -3.68 7.49 9.01
C ALA A 88 -2.21 7.92 8.99
N GLU A 89 -1.98 9.23 9.05
CA GLU A 89 -0.66 9.81 9.16
C GLU A 89 -0.73 11.05 10.07
N SER A 90 0.16 11.12 11.06
CA SER A 90 0.13 12.15 12.10
C SER A 90 -1.22 12.16 12.85
N ASP A 91 -1.95 13.25 12.82
CA ASP A 91 -3.23 13.48 13.48
C ASP A 91 -4.46 13.32 12.54
N LYS A 92 -4.21 12.94 11.27
CA LYS A 92 -5.24 12.88 10.22
C LYS A 92 -5.52 11.45 9.78
N VAL A 93 -6.79 11.19 9.49
CA VAL A 93 -7.27 9.96 8.88
C VAL A 93 -7.93 10.29 7.54
N TRP A 94 -7.41 9.74 6.47
CA TRP A 94 -8.01 9.81 5.13
C TRP A 94 -8.88 8.59 4.91
N CYS A 95 -10.16 8.82 4.61
CA CYS A 95 -11.13 7.77 4.28
C CYS A 95 -11.55 7.95 2.82
N GLU A 96 -11.53 6.87 2.04
CA GLU A 96 -12.08 6.90 0.67
C GLU A 96 -13.59 7.13 0.68
N ALA A 97 -14.13 7.74 -0.39
CA ALA A 97 -15.54 8.15 -0.49
C ALA A 97 -16.54 7.01 -0.28
N THR A 98 -16.14 5.78 -0.59
CA THR A 98 -16.98 4.59 -0.43
C THR A 98 -16.98 4.01 0.98
N ILE A 99 -16.19 4.56 1.91
CA ILE A 99 -16.34 4.29 3.35
C ILE A 99 -17.68 4.87 3.81
N ARG A 100 -18.48 4.06 4.49
CA ARG A 100 -19.80 4.45 4.98
C ARG A 100 -19.70 5.69 5.88
N SER A 101 -20.61 6.66 5.66
CA SER A 101 -20.60 7.94 6.38
C SER A 101 -20.77 7.77 7.90
N ASP A 102 -21.55 6.78 8.33
CA ASP A 102 -21.72 6.49 9.75
C ASP A 102 -20.43 6.04 10.46
N LEU A 103 -19.55 5.32 9.74
CA LEU A 103 -18.21 4.95 10.25
C LEU A 103 -17.28 6.16 10.30
N VAL A 104 -17.35 7.03 9.29
CA VAL A 104 -16.62 8.30 9.27
C VAL A 104 -17.02 9.18 10.45
N ASP A 105 -18.31 9.26 10.74
CA ASP A 105 -18.84 10.04 11.87
C ASP A 105 -18.45 9.42 13.22
N GLN A 106 -18.40 8.09 13.31
CA GLN A 106 -17.88 7.41 14.52
C GLN A 106 -16.41 7.78 14.77
N LEU A 107 -15.56 7.76 13.75
CA LEU A 107 -14.16 8.17 13.87
C LEU A 107 -14.02 9.63 14.34
N LYS A 108 -14.83 10.54 13.78
CA LYS A 108 -14.86 11.95 14.22
C LYS A 108 -15.30 12.08 15.68
N ASN A 109 -16.32 11.33 16.08
CA ASN A 109 -16.83 11.34 17.47
C ASN A 109 -15.80 10.79 18.46
N GLN A 110 -14.88 9.93 18.01
CA GLN A 110 -13.74 9.45 18.79
C GLN A 110 -12.57 10.44 18.85
N GLY A 111 -12.71 11.61 18.20
CA GLY A 111 -11.71 12.68 18.23
C GLY A 111 -10.70 12.67 17.08
N HIS A 112 -10.89 11.79 16.07
CA HIS A 112 -10.00 11.77 14.90
C HIS A 112 -10.31 12.94 13.95
N GLN A 113 -9.27 13.54 13.40
CA GLN A 113 -9.39 14.49 12.30
C GLN A 113 -9.55 13.71 10.98
N VAL A 114 -10.79 13.52 10.55
CA VAL A 114 -11.10 12.70 9.37
C VAL A 114 -11.29 13.57 8.14
N HIS A 115 -10.51 13.26 7.10
CA HIS A 115 -10.74 13.71 5.73
C HIS A 115 -11.45 12.59 4.96
N HIS A 116 -12.69 12.85 4.53
CA HIS A 116 -13.45 11.93 3.70
C HIS A 116 -13.33 12.38 2.25
N ASP A 117 -12.69 11.55 1.43
CA ASP A 117 -12.46 11.89 0.02
C ASP A 117 -13.77 12.01 -0.77
N ALA A 118 -13.76 12.83 -1.81
CA ALA A 118 -14.88 12.94 -2.74
C ALA A 118 -14.86 11.84 -3.83
N ALA A 119 -13.69 11.22 -4.04
CA ALA A 119 -13.49 10.19 -5.06
C ALA A 119 -13.39 8.79 -4.43
N SER A 120 -13.95 7.81 -5.13
CA SER A 120 -13.98 6.42 -4.67
C SER A 120 -12.68 5.65 -4.84
N LEU A 121 -11.73 6.16 -5.59
CA LEU A 121 -10.39 5.58 -5.76
C LEU A 121 -9.37 6.71 -5.56
N SER A 122 -9.03 6.96 -4.31
CA SER A 122 -8.22 8.11 -3.92
C SER A 122 -6.75 7.95 -4.30
N ASP A 123 -6.16 8.99 -4.86
CA ASP A 123 -4.72 9.10 -5.10
C ASP A 123 -3.91 9.15 -3.79
N ASN A 124 -4.56 9.41 -2.66
CA ASN A 124 -3.94 9.40 -1.34
C ASN A 124 -3.69 7.98 -0.80
N GLN A 125 -4.16 6.95 -1.50
CA GLN A 125 -3.95 5.55 -1.15
C GLN A 125 -2.81 4.93 -1.98
N ALA A 126 -2.13 3.92 -1.40
CA ALA A 126 -1.16 3.13 -2.14
C ALA A 126 -1.86 2.17 -3.12
N ARG A 127 -1.12 1.72 -4.13
CA ARG A 127 -1.63 0.87 -5.21
C ARG A 127 -1.14 -0.56 -5.02
N ALA A 128 -1.96 -1.37 -4.37
CA ALA A 128 -1.58 -2.73 -4.02
C ALA A 128 -1.52 -3.66 -5.25
N GLN A 129 -0.52 -4.52 -5.25
CA GLN A 129 -0.41 -5.65 -6.17
C GLN A 129 -0.47 -6.92 -5.32
N LEU A 130 -1.29 -7.86 -5.68
CA LEU A 130 -1.61 -9.03 -4.88
C LEU A 130 -1.69 -10.29 -5.72
N VAL A 131 -1.11 -11.37 -5.22
CA VAL A 131 -1.31 -12.74 -5.70
C VAL A 131 -1.64 -13.62 -4.50
N VAL A 132 -2.76 -14.31 -4.56
CA VAL A 132 -3.17 -15.34 -3.60
C VAL A 132 -2.96 -16.71 -4.23
N ILE A 133 -2.43 -17.65 -3.46
CA ILE A 133 -2.15 -19.01 -3.92
C ILE A 133 -2.98 -19.99 -3.08
N ASP A 134 -3.88 -20.72 -3.72
CA ASP A 134 -4.72 -21.69 -3.04
C ASP A 134 -3.97 -23.01 -2.70
N LYS A 135 -4.70 -23.96 -2.12
CA LYS A 135 -4.14 -25.28 -1.75
C LYS A 135 -3.76 -26.13 -2.96
N ASP A 136 -4.37 -25.89 -4.10
CA ASP A 136 -4.17 -26.62 -5.37
C ASP A 136 -3.16 -25.93 -6.29
N LEU A 137 -2.45 -24.89 -5.75
CA LEU A 137 -1.47 -24.05 -6.42
C LEU A 137 -2.03 -23.20 -7.56
N ASN A 138 -3.34 -22.93 -7.55
CA ASN A 138 -3.92 -21.94 -8.46
C ASN A 138 -3.60 -20.53 -7.96
N PHE A 139 -3.44 -19.62 -8.92
CA PHE A 139 -3.10 -18.21 -8.66
C PHE A 139 -4.33 -17.33 -8.91
N ASP A 140 -4.73 -16.57 -7.89
CA ASP A 140 -5.69 -15.48 -7.99
C ASP A 140 -4.92 -14.17 -7.79
N GLY A 141 -4.89 -13.33 -8.81
CA GLY A 141 -4.08 -12.12 -8.76
C GLY A 141 -4.82 -10.88 -9.20
N ALA A 142 -4.50 -9.77 -8.57
CA ALA A 142 -5.11 -8.48 -8.89
C ALA A 142 -4.13 -7.32 -8.77
N SER A 143 -4.34 -6.33 -9.64
CA SER A 143 -3.72 -5.02 -9.60
C SER A 143 -4.74 -3.98 -9.14
N ASP A 144 -4.31 -3.09 -8.27
CA ASP A 144 -5.14 -2.02 -7.71
C ASP A 144 -5.60 -1.02 -8.79
N PRO A 145 -6.90 -0.79 -8.94
CA PRO A 145 -7.43 0.14 -9.94
C PRO A 145 -7.12 1.62 -9.64
N ARG A 146 -6.56 1.96 -8.47
CA ARG A 146 -6.14 3.32 -8.11
C ARG A 146 -4.89 3.79 -8.87
N GLY A 147 -4.30 2.94 -9.71
CA GLY A 147 -3.13 3.25 -10.50
C GLY A 147 -3.18 2.66 -11.89
N PRO A 148 -2.13 2.82 -12.71
CA PRO A 148 -2.03 2.13 -13.98
C PRO A 148 -2.12 0.64 -13.73
N MET A 149 -3.09 0.00 -14.38
CA MET A 149 -3.40 -1.41 -14.16
C MET A 149 -2.27 -2.30 -14.64
N GLY A 150 -1.90 -3.26 -13.80
CA GLY A 150 -1.07 -4.40 -14.17
C GLY A 150 -1.92 -5.56 -14.70
N LEU A 151 -1.30 -6.44 -15.46
CA LEU A 151 -1.90 -7.72 -15.84
C LEU A 151 -1.31 -8.81 -14.96
N VAL A 152 -2.19 -9.65 -14.40
CA VAL A 152 -1.77 -10.91 -13.80
C VAL A 152 -1.99 -12.01 -14.83
N HIS A 153 -0.93 -12.71 -15.18
CA HIS A 153 -0.99 -13.85 -16.10
C HIS A 153 -0.64 -15.13 -15.35
N SER A 154 -1.58 -16.06 -15.28
CA SER A 154 -1.31 -17.42 -14.83
C SER A 154 -0.91 -18.26 -16.05
N LYS A 155 0.19 -18.98 -15.98
CA LYS A 155 0.46 -20.06 -16.92
C LYS A 155 -0.34 -21.27 -16.45
N ASN A 156 -1.29 -21.72 -17.29
CA ASN A 156 -1.91 -23.04 -17.14
C ASN A 156 -0.87 -24.12 -17.37
#